data_be462000e7b394a32bc590c16db937df
#
_entry.id   be462000e7b394a32bc590c16db937df
#
_cell.length_a   1.000
_cell.length_b   1.000
_cell.length_c   1.000
_cell.angle_alpha   90.00
_cell.angle_beta   90.00
_cell.angle_gamma   90.00
#
_symmetry.space_group_name_H-M   'P 1'
#
loop_
_entity.id
_entity.type
_entity.pdbx_description
1 polymer ?
#
loop_
_entity_poly.entity_id
_entity_poly.type
_entity_poly.pdbx_seq_one_letter_code
_entity_poly.pdbx_strand_id
1 'polypeptide(L)'
;MKRTFVTGLAIGLAVATAVAAAAITYERYDTKTLKRTVKRDAVLCGVNQSLPGFSAPDAQGNWTGFDVDFCRAVAAAIFDDPKKVKFVGLDANERFKELQSRKIDILARNTTWSMSRESNLALYFPAVSYYDGQSFMIPKSRNIDSALELDGSKVCVQDNTTTVLNAQDYFRANNIKYTEVKFPKLEDVLKAYNSGQCDTFTADASQLYALRLTLAKPDDHVILPDVISKEPLAPVVRQRDDDWMMIVKWTLYAMINAEELGITSKNIDEALKSKKPDVMRLVGTEGAYGEDLGLSKDWAARIIRHVGNYGEVYERNVGDGSKLKIPRGLNQTWSNGGIQYAPPIR
;
A
#
# COMPACT_ATOMS: atom_id res chain seq x y z
N MET A 1 16.95 70.34 -9.77
CA MET A 1 16.71 69.30 -8.77
C MET A 1 15.57 68.41 -9.21
N LYS A 2 15.74 67.56 -10.21
CA LYS A 2 14.77 66.54 -10.63
C LYS A 2 15.46 65.42 -11.44
N ARG A 3 16.44 64.71 -10.88
CA ARG A 3 17.03 63.52 -11.57
C ARG A 3 17.49 62.37 -10.65
N THR A 4 17.16 62.36 -9.38
CA THR A 4 17.65 61.36 -8.42
C THR A 4 16.59 60.41 -7.88
N PHE A 5 15.31 60.49 -8.31
CA PHE A 5 14.24 59.62 -7.78
C PHE A 5 13.87 58.42 -8.64
N VAL A 6 14.35 58.36 -9.89
CA VAL A 6 13.93 57.26 -10.81
C VAL A 6 14.87 56.04 -10.73
N THR A 7 16.13 56.21 -10.34
CA THR A 7 17.11 55.14 -10.27
C THR A 7 16.95 54.23 -9.04
N GLY A 8 16.41 54.76 -7.93
CA GLY A 8 16.20 53.95 -6.73
C GLY A 8 15.05 52.93 -6.84
N LEU A 9 14.01 53.26 -7.62
CA LEU A 9 12.82 52.39 -7.77
C LEU A 9 13.10 51.21 -8.69
N ALA A 10 13.92 51.35 -9.72
CA ALA A 10 14.26 50.27 -10.65
C ALA A 10 15.18 49.22 -10.03
N ILE A 11 16.08 49.60 -9.14
CA ILE A 11 16.99 48.69 -8.44
C ILE A 11 16.22 47.88 -7.38
N GLY A 12 15.27 48.49 -6.66
CA GLY A 12 14.43 47.82 -5.68
C GLY A 12 13.54 46.75 -6.30
N LEU A 13 12.98 47.00 -7.50
CA LEU A 13 12.14 46.03 -8.19
C LEU A 13 12.95 44.83 -8.74
N ALA A 14 14.16 45.06 -9.24
CA ALA A 14 15.03 44.01 -9.77
C ALA A 14 15.56 43.08 -8.67
N VAL A 15 15.84 43.61 -7.48
CA VAL A 15 16.25 42.79 -6.32
C VAL A 15 15.09 41.97 -5.77
N ALA A 16 13.87 42.55 -5.69
CA ALA A 16 12.70 41.85 -5.22
C ALA A 16 12.27 40.68 -6.15
N THR A 17 12.39 40.88 -7.47
CA THR A 17 12.09 39.79 -8.46
C THR A 17 13.16 38.72 -8.45
N ALA A 18 14.45 39.04 -8.24
CA ALA A 18 15.52 38.07 -8.14
C ALA A 18 15.40 37.20 -6.87
N VAL A 19 15.02 37.79 -5.73
CA VAL A 19 14.80 37.08 -4.46
C VAL A 19 13.56 36.20 -4.55
N ALA A 20 12.47 36.64 -5.19
CA ALA A 20 11.26 35.83 -5.41
C ALA A 20 11.54 34.65 -6.37
N ALA A 21 12.29 34.85 -7.45
CA ALA A 21 12.71 33.81 -8.36
C ALA A 21 13.63 32.79 -7.68
N ALA A 22 14.57 33.22 -6.83
CA ALA A 22 15.43 32.33 -6.05
C ALA A 22 14.65 31.55 -4.99
N ALA A 23 13.63 32.14 -4.35
CA ALA A 23 12.76 31.45 -3.40
C ALA A 23 11.90 30.37 -4.07
N ILE A 24 11.40 30.64 -5.28
CA ILE A 24 10.58 29.68 -6.04
C ILE A 24 11.42 28.49 -6.54
N THR A 25 12.69 28.70 -6.88
CA THR A 25 13.59 27.62 -7.31
C THR A 25 14.14 26.78 -6.16
N TYR A 26 14.13 27.27 -4.92
CA TYR A 26 14.71 26.58 -3.78
C TYR A 26 13.79 25.52 -3.16
N GLU A 27 12.46 25.62 -3.32
CA GLU A 27 11.49 24.68 -2.73
C GLU A 27 11.30 23.38 -3.53
N ARG A 28 11.74 23.32 -4.78
CA ARG A 28 11.37 22.22 -5.70
C ARG A 28 12.19 20.93 -5.58
N TYR A 29 13.26 20.89 -4.80
CA TYR A 29 14.20 19.75 -4.77
C TYR A 29 14.63 19.27 -3.37
N ASP A 30 13.83 19.51 -2.33
CA ASP A 30 14.16 18.95 -1.03
C ASP A 30 13.47 17.58 -0.83
N THR A 31 13.88 16.59 -1.62
CA THR A 31 13.53 15.17 -1.48
C THR A 31 14.06 14.60 -0.16
N LYS A 32 13.51 15.10 0.94
CA LYS A 32 14.01 14.83 2.30
C LYS A 32 14.08 13.35 2.59
N THR A 33 13.09 12.55 2.13
CA THR A 33 13.07 11.12 2.38
C THR A 33 14.01 10.37 1.43
N LEU A 34 14.02 10.66 0.13
CA LEU A 34 14.95 10.01 -0.80
C LEU A 34 16.41 10.20 -0.39
N LYS A 35 16.82 11.46 -0.07
CA LYS A 35 18.19 11.76 0.39
C LYS A 35 18.58 11.00 1.64
N ARG A 36 17.66 10.89 2.63
CA ARG A 36 17.91 10.09 3.84
C ARG A 36 18.03 8.60 3.55
N THR A 37 17.18 8.10 2.65
CA THR A 37 17.15 6.70 2.22
C THR A 37 18.45 6.33 1.52
N VAL A 38 18.90 7.15 0.55
CA VAL A 38 20.17 6.97 -0.16
C VAL A 38 21.37 7.06 0.81
N LYS A 39 21.40 8.06 1.70
CA LYS A 39 22.49 8.21 2.69
C LYS A 39 22.57 7.02 3.64
N ARG A 40 21.43 6.42 4.00
CA ARG A 40 21.34 5.25 4.90
C ARG A 40 21.60 3.94 4.16
N ASP A 41 21.55 3.96 2.83
CA ASP A 41 21.66 2.80 1.95
C ASP A 41 20.56 1.75 2.16
N ALA A 42 19.36 2.18 2.59
CA ALA A 42 18.20 1.30 2.76
C ALA A 42 16.88 2.08 2.90
N VAL A 43 15.79 1.51 2.41
CA VAL A 43 14.40 1.94 2.70
C VAL A 43 13.98 1.38 4.06
N LEU A 44 13.33 2.18 4.91
CA LEU A 44 12.66 1.71 6.12
C LEU A 44 11.17 1.51 5.84
N CYS A 45 10.72 0.27 5.84
CA CYS A 45 9.36 -0.10 5.49
C CYS A 45 8.61 -0.64 6.72
N GLY A 46 7.53 0.04 7.13
CA GLY A 46 6.61 -0.45 8.13
C GLY A 46 5.63 -1.45 7.51
N VAL A 47 5.52 -2.63 8.10
CA VAL A 47 4.68 -3.74 7.63
C VAL A 47 3.84 -4.33 8.76
N ASN A 48 2.85 -5.16 8.45
CA ASN A 48 2.15 -5.94 9.47
C ASN A 48 3.11 -6.99 10.07
N GLN A 49 2.96 -7.29 11.36
CA GLN A 49 3.87 -8.20 12.06
C GLN A 49 3.68 -9.67 11.68
N SER A 50 2.43 -10.08 11.35
CA SER A 50 2.08 -11.48 11.13
C SER A 50 0.79 -11.62 10.33
N LEU A 51 0.83 -11.19 9.07
CA LEU A 51 -0.28 -11.38 8.13
C LEU A 51 0.22 -12.18 6.92
N PRO A 52 0.10 -13.52 6.92
CA PRO A 52 0.53 -14.36 5.80
C PRO A 52 -0.03 -13.90 4.47
N GLY A 53 0.79 -13.90 3.42
CA GLY A 53 0.44 -13.40 2.09
C GLY A 53 0.60 -11.90 1.92
N PHE A 54 0.51 -11.08 2.98
CA PHE A 54 0.77 -9.63 2.92
C PHE A 54 2.10 -9.24 3.54
N SER A 55 2.32 -9.58 4.80
CA SER A 55 3.62 -9.42 5.46
C SER A 55 3.74 -10.34 6.66
N ALA A 56 4.62 -11.30 6.57
CA ALA A 56 4.96 -12.22 7.64
C ALA A 56 6.39 -12.74 7.44
N PRO A 57 7.13 -13.05 8.53
CA PRO A 57 8.37 -13.79 8.40
C PRO A 57 8.08 -15.25 7.99
N ASP A 58 8.93 -15.80 7.12
CA ASP A 58 8.96 -17.23 6.82
C ASP A 58 9.63 -18.03 7.94
N ALA A 59 9.76 -19.35 7.76
CA ALA A 59 10.38 -20.22 8.73
C ALA A 59 11.87 -19.91 8.99
N GLN A 60 12.52 -19.18 8.10
CA GLN A 60 13.90 -18.73 8.20
C GLN A 60 14.01 -17.30 8.75
N GLY A 61 12.89 -16.65 9.06
CA GLY A 61 12.83 -15.28 9.55
C GLY A 61 12.87 -14.20 8.46
N ASN A 62 12.84 -14.56 7.17
CA ASN A 62 12.79 -13.60 6.08
C ASN A 62 11.37 -13.09 5.90
N TRP A 63 11.22 -11.79 5.74
CA TRP A 63 9.92 -11.20 5.43
C TRP A 63 9.42 -11.63 4.04
N THR A 64 8.15 -12.00 3.95
CA THR A 64 7.47 -12.39 2.70
C THR A 64 6.08 -11.76 2.63
N GLY A 65 5.57 -11.57 1.41
CA GLY A 65 4.20 -11.11 1.19
C GLY A 65 4.08 -9.93 0.22
N PHE A 66 2.86 -9.60 -0.12
CA PHE A 66 2.49 -8.58 -1.10
C PHE A 66 3.01 -7.18 -0.72
N ASP A 67 2.80 -6.75 0.53
CA ASP A 67 3.29 -5.47 1.05
C ASP A 67 4.82 -5.44 1.15
N VAL A 68 5.42 -6.58 1.48
CA VAL A 68 6.88 -6.76 1.54
C VAL A 68 7.51 -6.62 0.16
N ASP A 69 6.93 -7.26 -0.85
CA ASP A 69 7.43 -7.18 -2.22
C ASP A 69 7.26 -5.79 -2.81
N PHE A 70 6.20 -5.06 -2.42
CA PHE A 70 6.06 -3.67 -2.80
C PHE A 70 7.21 -2.80 -2.24
N CYS A 71 7.61 -2.97 -0.99
CA CYS A 71 8.76 -2.25 -0.43
C CYS A 71 10.09 -2.67 -1.08
N ARG A 72 10.22 -3.93 -1.49
CA ARG A 72 11.36 -4.40 -2.30
C ARG A 72 11.38 -3.74 -3.68
N ALA A 73 10.21 -3.51 -4.28
CA ALA A 73 10.09 -2.79 -5.55
C ALA A 73 10.58 -1.34 -5.43
N VAL A 74 10.22 -0.65 -4.35
CA VAL A 74 10.74 0.70 -4.06
C VAL A 74 12.27 0.68 -3.88
N ALA A 75 12.80 -0.30 -3.16
CA ALA A 75 14.25 -0.45 -2.99
C ALA A 75 14.96 -0.77 -4.32
N ALA A 76 14.40 -1.65 -5.14
CA ALA A 76 14.93 -1.97 -6.47
C ALA A 76 14.96 -0.74 -7.39
N ALA A 77 13.91 0.08 -7.38
CA ALA A 77 13.85 1.33 -8.14
C ALA A 77 15.00 2.28 -7.79
N ILE A 78 15.33 2.41 -6.51
CA ILE A 78 16.33 3.36 -5.99
C ILE A 78 17.75 2.81 -6.11
N PHE A 79 17.96 1.55 -5.73
CA PHE A 79 19.29 0.97 -5.49
C PHE A 79 19.70 -0.11 -6.49
N ASP A 80 18.81 -0.55 -7.37
CA ASP A 80 18.98 -1.76 -8.18
C ASP A 80 19.21 -3.02 -7.31
N ASP A 81 18.73 -2.98 -6.07
CA ASP A 81 18.86 -4.08 -5.10
C ASP A 81 17.60 -4.14 -4.22
N PRO A 82 16.75 -5.17 -4.36
CA PRO A 82 15.54 -5.35 -3.57
C PRO A 82 15.83 -5.70 -2.09
N LYS A 83 17.08 -6.02 -1.73
CA LYS A 83 17.49 -6.32 -0.35
C LYS A 83 17.81 -5.06 0.45
N LYS A 84 17.95 -3.90 -0.19
CA LYS A 84 18.18 -2.61 0.48
C LYS A 84 16.89 -2.05 1.09
N VAL A 85 16.21 -2.88 1.85
CA VAL A 85 15.02 -2.55 2.64
C VAL A 85 15.13 -3.18 4.03
N LYS A 86 14.75 -2.41 5.06
CA LYS A 86 14.63 -2.88 6.45
C LYS A 86 13.16 -2.83 6.82
N PHE A 87 12.62 -3.98 7.20
CA PHE A 87 11.24 -4.11 7.61
C PHE A 87 11.09 -3.85 9.10
N VAL A 88 10.03 -3.12 9.46
CA VAL A 88 9.63 -2.82 10.85
C VAL A 88 8.21 -3.33 11.01
N GLY A 89 8.04 -4.41 11.77
CA GLY A 89 6.72 -4.96 12.10
C GLY A 89 5.98 -4.01 13.05
N LEU A 90 4.77 -3.60 12.68
CA LEU A 90 3.99 -2.59 13.41
C LEU A 90 2.57 -3.08 13.69
N ASP A 91 2.07 -2.77 14.88
CA ASP A 91 0.67 -2.88 15.23
C ASP A 91 -0.20 -1.80 14.57
N ALA A 92 -1.51 -2.02 14.54
CA ALA A 92 -2.48 -1.03 14.04
C ALA A 92 -2.40 0.30 14.83
N ASN A 93 -2.10 0.23 16.12
CA ASN A 93 -2.03 1.38 17.03
C ASN A 93 -0.79 2.25 16.82
N GLU A 94 0.31 1.68 16.31
CA GLU A 94 1.62 2.35 16.23
C GLU A 94 1.94 2.88 14.84
N ARG A 95 1.41 2.23 13.79
CA ARG A 95 1.81 2.42 12.39
C ARG A 95 1.90 3.87 11.93
N PHE A 96 0.89 4.68 12.25
CA PHE A 96 0.87 6.08 11.82
C PHE A 96 1.87 6.94 12.59
N LYS A 97 2.00 6.72 13.90
CA LYS A 97 2.99 7.41 14.74
C LYS A 97 4.41 7.14 14.30
N GLU A 98 4.72 5.88 13.95
CA GLU A 98 6.05 5.49 13.47
C GLU A 98 6.38 6.14 12.12
N LEU A 99 5.37 6.27 11.23
CA LEU A 99 5.53 7.00 9.97
C LEU A 99 5.73 8.51 10.20
N GLN A 100 4.88 9.14 11.02
CA GLN A 100 4.94 10.56 11.34
C GLN A 100 6.25 10.95 12.03
N SER A 101 6.76 10.12 12.93
CA SER A 101 8.03 10.32 13.65
C SER A 101 9.29 10.00 12.81
N ARG A 102 9.12 9.62 11.53
CA ARG A 102 10.21 9.30 10.60
C ARG A 102 11.03 8.07 10.97
N LYS A 103 10.51 7.17 11.79
CA LYS A 103 11.13 5.88 12.07
C LYS A 103 10.97 4.89 10.92
N ILE A 104 10.00 5.14 10.04
CA ILE A 104 9.85 4.49 8.75
C ILE A 104 9.71 5.53 7.64
N ASP A 105 10.06 5.15 6.42
CA ASP A 105 9.94 6.00 5.22
C ASP A 105 8.61 5.80 4.51
N ILE A 106 8.14 4.56 4.50
CA ILE A 106 6.89 4.10 3.89
C ILE A 106 6.20 3.12 4.83
N LEU A 107 4.88 3.16 4.87
CA LEU A 107 4.05 2.17 5.53
C LEU A 107 3.30 1.36 4.45
N ALA A 108 3.66 0.10 4.26
CA ALA A 108 2.95 -0.87 3.43
C ALA A 108 2.40 -1.96 4.37
N ARG A 109 1.15 -1.76 4.81
CA ARG A 109 0.58 -2.54 5.91
C ARG A 109 -0.95 -2.61 5.80
N ASN A 110 -1.46 -3.21 4.73
CA ASN A 110 -2.90 -3.36 4.53
C ASN A 110 -3.69 -2.17 5.13
N THR A 111 -3.35 -0.95 4.70
CA THR A 111 -3.87 0.28 5.31
C THR A 111 -4.89 0.92 4.40
N THR A 112 -6.14 0.95 4.85
CA THR A 112 -7.25 1.57 4.13
C THR A 112 -7.05 3.06 3.97
N TRP A 113 -7.15 3.55 2.75
CA TRP A 113 -7.23 4.98 2.44
C TRP A 113 -8.61 5.50 2.84
N SER A 114 -8.64 6.45 3.75
CA SER A 114 -9.85 7.16 4.14
C SER A 114 -9.59 8.66 4.25
N MET A 115 -10.64 9.45 4.04
CA MET A 115 -10.57 10.91 4.14
C MET A 115 -9.99 11.36 5.48
N SER A 116 -10.43 10.76 6.59
CA SER A 116 -9.96 11.14 7.93
C SER A 116 -8.48 10.86 8.14
N ARG A 117 -7.97 9.73 7.63
CA ARG A 117 -6.54 9.39 7.71
C ARG A 117 -5.68 10.34 6.89
N GLU A 118 -6.14 10.71 5.71
CA GLU A 118 -5.42 11.64 4.83
C GLU A 118 -5.44 13.07 5.38
N SER A 119 -6.62 13.57 5.78
CA SER A 119 -6.78 14.97 6.22
C SER A 119 -6.27 15.22 7.64
N ASN A 120 -6.55 14.31 8.59
CA ASN A 120 -6.25 14.56 10.00
C ASN A 120 -4.83 14.14 10.41
N LEU A 121 -4.24 13.18 9.70
CA LEU A 121 -2.93 12.63 10.07
C LEU A 121 -1.78 13.17 9.22
N ALA A 122 -2.05 14.09 8.29
CA ALA A 122 -1.07 14.63 7.35
C ALA A 122 -0.31 13.52 6.58
N LEU A 123 -1.06 12.58 6.03
CA LEU A 123 -0.58 11.43 5.28
C LEU A 123 -1.04 11.49 3.83
N TYR A 124 -0.25 10.92 2.91
CA TYR A 124 -0.66 10.62 1.54
C TYR A 124 -0.80 9.12 1.33
N PHE A 125 -1.80 8.76 0.54
CA PHE A 125 -2.04 7.42 0.02
C PHE A 125 -1.80 7.47 -1.49
N PRO A 126 -0.59 7.22 -1.98
CA PRO A 126 -0.19 7.53 -3.36
C PRO A 126 -1.01 6.84 -4.45
N ALA A 127 -1.38 5.59 -4.22
CA ALA A 127 -2.25 4.81 -5.11
C ALA A 127 -2.76 3.56 -4.37
N VAL A 128 -3.91 3.03 -4.79
CA VAL A 128 -4.48 1.80 -4.21
C VAL A 128 -3.72 0.59 -4.73
N SER A 129 -3.06 -0.13 -3.82
CA SER A 129 -2.34 -1.36 -4.16
C SER A 129 -3.23 -2.61 -4.12
N TYR A 130 -4.31 -2.59 -3.33
CA TYR A 130 -5.23 -3.71 -3.21
C TYR A 130 -6.64 -3.22 -2.90
N TYR A 131 -7.61 -3.59 -3.72
CA TYR A 131 -9.03 -3.32 -3.49
C TYR A 131 -9.62 -4.45 -2.69
N ASP A 132 -10.06 -4.13 -1.47
CA ASP A 132 -10.63 -5.06 -0.51
C ASP A 132 -11.99 -4.59 -0.01
N GLY A 133 -12.59 -5.38 0.84
CA GLY A 133 -13.79 -5.06 1.59
C GLY A 133 -13.83 -5.84 2.90
N GLN A 134 -14.58 -5.36 3.86
CA GLN A 134 -14.75 -6.03 5.14
C GLN A 134 -15.81 -7.13 5.06
N SER A 135 -15.54 -8.25 5.71
CA SER A 135 -16.46 -9.38 5.84
C SER A 135 -16.41 -9.97 7.26
N PHE A 136 -17.02 -11.14 7.43
CA PHE A 136 -17.09 -11.86 8.70
C PHE A 136 -16.60 -13.31 8.52
N MET A 137 -15.80 -13.79 9.48
CA MET A 137 -15.43 -15.20 9.59
C MET A 137 -16.19 -15.83 10.72
N ILE A 138 -16.83 -16.98 10.47
CA ILE A 138 -17.62 -17.74 11.44
C ILE A 138 -17.23 -19.22 11.43
N PRO A 139 -17.46 -19.96 12.53
CA PRO A 139 -17.46 -21.42 12.50
C PRO A 139 -18.61 -21.92 11.60
N LYS A 140 -18.34 -22.90 10.73
CA LYS A 140 -19.35 -23.53 9.86
C LYS A 140 -20.53 -24.13 10.65
N SER A 141 -20.26 -24.57 11.89
CA SER A 141 -21.26 -25.13 12.78
C SER A 141 -22.38 -24.15 13.15
N ARG A 142 -22.20 -22.85 12.90
CA ARG A 142 -23.24 -21.85 13.12
C ARG A 142 -24.35 -21.89 12.05
N ASN A 143 -24.09 -22.49 10.89
CA ASN A 143 -25.07 -22.62 9.81
C ASN A 143 -25.68 -21.29 9.37
N ILE A 144 -24.84 -20.26 9.22
CA ILE A 144 -25.17 -18.89 8.80
C ILE A 144 -24.56 -18.66 7.43
N ASP A 145 -25.35 -18.16 6.49
CA ASP A 145 -24.93 -17.90 5.12
C ASP A 145 -24.78 -16.39 4.79
N SER A 146 -25.31 -15.53 5.64
CA SER A 146 -25.27 -14.06 5.47
C SER A 146 -24.97 -13.32 6.78
N ALA A 147 -24.29 -12.21 6.67
CA ALA A 147 -24.05 -11.29 7.80
C ALA A 147 -25.34 -10.69 8.39
N LEU A 148 -26.45 -10.74 7.64
CA LEU A 148 -27.77 -10.33 8.13
C LEU A 148 -28.32 -11.28 9.22
N GLU A 149 -27.78 -12.48 9.32
CA GLU A 149 -28.20 -13.50 10.31
C GLU A 149 -27.38 -13.44 11.60
N LEU A 150 -26.51 -12.44 11.77
CA LEU A 150 -25.65 -12.28 12.95
C LEU A 150 -26.34 -11.62 14.15
N ASP A 151 -27.68 -11.56 14.19
CA ASP A 151 -28.40 -10.98 15.33
C ASP A 151 -28.06 -11.69 16.64
N GLY A 152 -27.82 -10.89 17.70
CA GLY A 152 -27.41 -11.38 19.02
C GLY A 152 -25.97 -11.86 19.14
N SER A 153 -25.18 -11.85 18.06
CA SER A 153 -23.80 -12.39 18.04
C SER A 153 -22.83 -11.51 18.81
N LYS A 154 -21.80 -12.16 19.39
CA LYS A 154 -20.59 -11.51 19.89
C LYS A 154 -19.59 -11.40 18.75
N VAL A 155 -19.21 -10.17 18.40
CA VAL A 155 -18.34 -9.85 17.26
C VAL A 155 -16.99 -9.39 17.76
N CYS A 156 -15.96 -10.20 17.54
CA CYS A 156 -14.57 -9.79 17.80
C CYS A 156 -14.07 -8.83 16.73
N VAL A 157 -13.35 -7.79 17.13
CA VAL A 157 -12.77 -6.80 16.23
C VAL A 157 -11.47 -6.22 16.81
N GLN A 158 -10.52 -5.87 15.95
CA GLN A 158 -9.32 -5.15 16.35
C GLN A 158 -9.62 -3.66 16.48
N ASP A 159 -9.30 -3.07 17.64
CA ASP A 159 -9.49 -1.64 17.88
C ASP A 159 -8.55 -0.77 17.01
N ASN A 160 -8.89 0.52 16.86
CA ASN A 160 -8.17 1.50 16.04
C ASN A 160 -8.02 1.12 14.55
N THR A 161 -9.00 0.37 14.03
CA THR A 161 -9.15 0.02 12.62
C THR A 161 -10.42 0.63 12.04
N THR A 162 -10.56 0.68 10.71
CA THR A 162 -11.80 1.04 10.01
C THR A 162 -12.90 0.03 10.31
N THR A 163 -12.51 -1.21 10.60
CA THR A 163 -13.38 -2.36 10.83
C THR A 163 -14.41 -2.11 11.94
N VAL A 164 -14.02 -1.40 13.02
CA VAL A 164 -14.92 -1.05 14.13
C VAL A 164 -16.09 -0.20 13.63
N LEU A 165 -15.78 0.90 12.94
CA LEU A 165 -16.79 1.84 12.45
C LEU A 165 -17.70 1.21 11.39
N ASN A 166 -17.13 0.44 10.47
CA ASN A 166 -17.89 -0.23 9.42
C ASN A 166 -18.87 -1.26 10.01
N ALA A 167 -18.42 -2.06 11.01
CA ALA A 167 -19.30 -3.01 11.70
C ALA A 167 -20.45 -2.29 12.42
N GLN A 168 -20.14 -1.21 13.15
CA GLN A 168 -21.15 -0.39 13.83
C GLN A 168 -22.18 0.17 12.85
N ASP A 169 -21.73 0.70 11.72
CA ASP A 169 -22.62 1.26 10.69
C ASP A 169 -23.48 0.17 10.03
N TYR A 170 -22.88 -0.98 9.68
CA TYR A 170 -23.59 -2.09 9.06
C TYR A 170 -24.71 -2.63 9.97
N PHE A 171 -24.39 -2.97 11.22
CA PHE A 171 -25.36 -3.51 12.16
C PHE A 171 -26.47 -2.51 12.48
N ARG A 172 -26.13 -1.22 12.66
CA ARG A 172 -27.10 -0.15 12.86
C ARG A 172 -28.04 0.01 11.66
N ALA A 173 -27.50 0.05 10.45
CA ALA A 173 -28.28 0.24 9.22
C ALA A 173 -29.27 -0.91 8.96
N ASN A 174 -28.93 -2.12 9.39
CA ASN A 174 -29.76 -3.31 9.21
C ASN A 174 -30.60 -3.65 10.46
N ASN A 175 -30.58 -2.81 11.52
CA ASN A 175 -31.27 -3.04 12.80
C ASN A 175 -30.90 -4.37 13.48
N ILE A 176 -29.67 -4.82 13.32
CA ILE A 176 -29.12 -6.06 13.89
C ILE A 176 -28.50 -5.73 15.25
N LYS A 177 -28.88 -6.46 16.30
CA LYS A 177 -28.29 -6.34 17.62
C LYS A 177 -27.06 -7.22 17.72
N TYR A 178 -25.98 -6.70 18.28
CA TYR A 178 -24.75 -7.47 18.49
C TYR A 178 -24.00 -6.97 19.72
N THR A 179 -23.04 -7.75 20.19
CA THR A 179 -22.11 -7.36 21.25
C THR A 179 -20.72 -7.20 20.64
N GLU A 180 -20.21 -5.97 20.64
CA GLU A 180 -18.87 -5.67 20.16
C GLU A 180 -17.83 -6.06 21.22
N VAL A 181 -16.81 -6.86 20.82
CA VAL A 181 -15.71 -7.28 21.69
C VAL A 181 -14.39 -6.81 21.06
N LYS A 182 -13.82 -5.74 21.62
CA LYS A 182 -12.61 -5.08 21.10
C LYS A 182 -11.35 -5.58 21.75
N PHE A 183 -10.31 -5.71 20.93
CA PHE A 183 -8.96 -6.04 21.39
C PHE A 183 -7.93 -5.09 20.75
N PRO A 184 -6.93 -4.62 21.50
CA PRO A 184 -5.89 -3.75 20.93
C PRO A 184 -4.98 -4.47 19.93
N LYS A 185 -4.77 -5.77 20.11
CA LYS A 185 -3.88 -6.60 19.27
C LYS A 185 -4.66 -7.64 18.49
N LEU A 186 -4.22 -7.88 17.25
CA LEU A 186 -4.79 -8.90 16.37
C LEU A 186 -4.65 -10.31 16.96
N GLU A 187 -3.55 -10.59 17.64
CA GLU A 187 -3.30 -11.86 18.31
C GLU A 187 -4.38 -12.16 19.38
N ASP A 188 -4.79 -11.17 20.14
CA ASP A 188 -5.83 -11.33 21.17
C ASP A 188 -7.21 -11.53 20.55
N VAL A 189 -7.51 -10.87 19.40
CA VAL A 189 -8.73 -11.13 18.61
C VAL A 189 -8.79 -12.60 18.21
N LEU A 190 -7.70 -13.12 17.65
CA LEU A 190 -7.64 -14.52 17.19
C LEU A 190 -7.80 -15.51 18.36
N LYS A 191 -7.15 -15.26 19.50
CA LYS A 191 -7.29 -16.08 20.70
C LYS A 191 -8.72 -16.10 21.19
N ALA A 192 -9.38 -14.94 21.27
CA ALA A 192 -10.77 -14.81 21.72
C ALA A 192 -11.74 -15.54 20.76
N TYR A 193 -11.55 -15.35 19.45
CA TYR A 193 -12.35 -16.05 18.47
C TYR A 193 -12.15 -17.58 18.53
N ASN A 194 -10.89 -18.03 18.55
CA ASN A 194 -10.55 -19.46 18.57
C ASN A 194 -11.00 -20.19 19.86
N SER A 195 -11.11 -19.45 20.97
CA SER A 195 -11.63 -20.00 22.25
C SER A 195 -13.16 -19.97 22.36
N GLY A 196 -13.88 -19.43 21.36
CA GLY A 196 -15.34 -19.27 21.38
C GLY A 196 -15.83 -18.13 22.26
N GLN A 197 -14.95 -17.21 22.68
CA GLN A 197 -15.36 -15.99 23.39
C GLN A 197 -16.19 -15.09 22.48
N CYS A 198 -15.94 -15.11 21.17
CA CYS A 198 -16.74 -14.46 20.14
C CYS A 198 -17.35 -15.47 19.17
N ASP A 199 -18.52 -15.16 18.68
CA ASP A 199 -19.26 -15.96 17.70
C ASP A 199 -18.74 -15.75 16.28
N THR A 200 -18.23 -14.57 16.01
CA THR A 200 -17.67 -14.17 14.72
C THR A 200 -16.47 -13.21 14.90
N PHE A 201 -15.61 -13.19 13.91
CA PHE A 201 -14.52 -12.23 13.78
C PHE A 201 -14.68 -11.46 12.48
N THR A 202 -14.58 -10.12 12.54
CA THR A 202 -14.69 -9.25 11.37
C THR A 202 -13.40 -8.48 11.11
N ALA A 203 -12.98 -8.44 9.85
CA ALA A 203 -11.82 -7.72 9.31
C ALA A 203 -11.97 -7.60 7.78
N ASP A 204 -10.97 -7.01 7.12
CA ASP A 204 -10.84 -7.06 5.68
C ASP A 204 -10.88 -8.53 5.21
N ALA A 205 -11.59 -8.82 4.12
CA ALA A 205 -11.76 -10.18 3.62
C ALA A 205 -10.41 -10.87 3.34
N SER A 206 -9.47 -10.16 2.73
CA SER A 206 -8.12 -10.70 2.49
C SER A 206 -7.40 -11.06 3.80
N GLN A 207 -7.57 -10.25 4.85
CA GLN A 207 -7.04 -10.53 6.17
C GLN A 207 -7.71 -11.76 6.80
N LEU A 208 -9.02 -11.92 6.65
CA LEU A 208 -9.74 -13.11 7.12
C LEU A 208 -9.25 -14.39 6.40
N TYR A 209 -9.03 -14.35 5.08
CA TYR A 209 -8.43 -15.47 4.34
C TYR A 209 -7.06 -15.86 4.89
N ALA A 210 -6.21 -14.87 5.14
CA ALA A 210 -4.88 -15.09 5.69
C ALA A 210 -4.93 -15.71 7.10
N LEU A 211 -5.75 -15.14 7.99
CA LEU A 211 -5.83 -15.55 9.39
C LEU A 211 -6.54 -16.89 9.57
N ARG A 212 -7.51 -17.22 8.70
CA ARG A 212 -8.15 -18.54 8.70
C ARG A 212 -7.11 -19.66 8.60
N LEU A 213 -6.09 -19.50 7.76
CA LEU A 213 -5.02 -20.50 7.61
C LEU A 213 -4.15 -20.69 8.87
N THR A 214 -4.21 -19.76 9.81
CA THR A 214 -3.47 -19.83 11.09
C THR A 214 -4.26 -20.51 12.21
N LEU A 215 -5.55 -20.75 12.00
CA LEU A 215 -6.40 -21.44 12.97
C LEU A 215 -6.03 -22.93 13.06
N ALA A 216 -6.32 -23.55 14.21
CA ALA A 216 -6.04 -24.97 14.42
C ALA A 216 -6.81 -25.88 13.42
N LYS A 217 -8.00 -25.47 13.01
CA LYS A 217 -8.85 -26.17 12.03
C LYS A 217 -9.40 -25.17 11.00
N PRO A 218 -8.60 -24.76 10.01
CA PRO A 218 -9.02 -23.76 9.01
C PRO A 218 -10.31 -24.12 8.28
N ASP A 219 -10.52 -25.40 7.99
CA ASP A 219 -11.65 -25.90 7.24
C ASP A 219 -12.98 -25.91 8.00
N ASP A 220 -12.94 -25.76 9.33
CA ASP A 220 -14.14 -25.63 10.17
C ASP A 220 -14.70 -24.20 10.14
N HIS A 221 -14.06 -23.27 9.43
CA HIS A 221 -14.43 -21.86 9.37
C HIS A 221 -14.75 -21.46 7.93
N VAL A 222 -15.68 -20.51 7.79
CA VAL A 222 -16.07 -19.89 6.52
C VAL A 222 -16.04 -18.37 6.64
N ILE A 223 -15.69 -17.70 5.54
CA ILE A 223 -15.82 -16.25 5.39
C ILE A 223 -17.14 -16.03 4.65
N LEU A 224 -18.02 -15.22 5.25
CA LEU A 224 -19.31 -14.90 4.65
C LEU A 224 -19.14 -14.14 3.34
N PRO A 225 -20.04 -14.29 2.38
CA PRO A 225 -19.95 -13.62 1.08
C PRO A 225 -20.26 -12.13 1.15
N ASP A 226 -20.84 -11.65 2.25
CA ASP A 226 -21.22 -10.26 2.43
C ASP A 226 -19.97 -9.37 2.53
N VAL A 227 -19.92 -8.36 1.70
CA VAL A 227 -18.90 -7.30 1.73
C VAL A 227 -19.57 -6.03 2.24
N ILE A 228 -19.23 -5.61 3.45
CA ILE A 228 -19.95 -4.54 4.17
C ILE A 228 -19.29 -3.17 4.07
N SER A 229 -18.11 -3.08 3.45
CA SER A 229 -17.41 -1.81 3.26
C SER A 229 -16.53 -1.80 2.01
N LYS A 230 -16.01 -0.62 1.68
CA LYS A 230 -14.91 -0.44 0.71
C LYS A 230 -13.62 -0.25 1.48
N GLU A 231 -12.64 -1.11 1.22
CA GLU A 231 -11.31 -1.04 1.84
C GLU A 231 -10.23 -0.89 0.75
N PRO A 232 -10.02 0.34 0.23
CA PRO A 232 -8.93 0.60 -0.71
C PRO A 232 -7.61 0.64 0.06
N LEU A 233 -6.89 -0.49 0.06
CA LEU A 233 -5.62 -0.62 0.75
C LEU A 233 -4.51 0.03 -0.08
N ALA A 234 -3.67 0.82 0.57
CA ALA A 234 -2.62 1.58 -0.11
C ALA A 234 -1.35 1.68 0.74
N PRO A 235 -0.18 1.82 0.12
CA PRO A 235 1.00 2.31 0.81
C PRO A 235 0.76 3.73 1.30
N VAL A 236 1.41 4.11 2.40
CA VAL A 236 1.22 5.42 3.02
C VAL A 236 2.57 6.11 3.20
N VAL A 237 2.61 7.40 2.90
CA VAL A 237 3.78 8.26 3.10
C VAL A 237 3.37 9.56 3.81
N ARG A 238 4.34 10.30 4.33
CA ARG A 238 4.09 11.62 4.94
C ARG A 238 3.72 12.64 3.87
N GLN A 239 2.84 13.59 4.19
CA GLN A 239 2.64 14.80 3.39
C GLN A 239 3.90 15.69 3.39
N ARG A 240 3.96 16.62 2.44
CA ARG A 240 5.05 17.59 2.23
C ARG A 240 6.39 16.94 1.84
N ASP A 241 6.32 15.79 1.17
CA ASP A 241 7.45 15.12 0.50
C ASP A 241 6.92 14.54 -0.81
N ASP A 242 6.55 15.44 -1.72
CA ASP A 242 5.81 15.09 -2.94
C ASP A 242 6.65 14.24 -3.88
N ASP A 243 7.97 14.47 -3.92
CA ASP A 243 8.88 13.65 -4.72
C ASP A 243 8.95 12.21 -4.19
N TRP A 244 8.97 12.01 -2.87
CA TRP A 244 8.90 10.68 -2.28
C TRP A 244 7.55 10.00 -2.57
N MET A 245 6.47 10.75 -2.46
CA MET A 245 5.13 10.30 -2.81
C MET A 245 5.06 9.87 -4.28
N MET A 246 5.67 10.65 -5.20
CA MET A 246 5.74 10.32 -6.63
C MET A 246 6.54 9.04 -6.89
N ILE A 247 7.68 8.83 -6.22
CA ILE A 247 8.47 7.59 -6.34
C ILE A 247 7.63 6.39 -5.92
N VAL A 248 6.98 6.45 -4.76
CA VAL A 248 6.14 5.35 -4.23
C VAL A 248 4.95 5.08 -5.16
N LYS A 249 4.28 6.14 -5.63
CA LYS A 249 3.16 6.04 -6.57
C LYS A 249 3.57 5.39 -7.89
N TRP A 250 4.61 5.91 -8.52
CA TRP A 250 5.04 5.42 -9.82
C TRP A 250 5.68 4.03 -9.75
N THR A 251 6.24 3.63 -8.60
CA THR A 251 6.64 2.23 -8.38
C THR A 251 5.47 1.27 -8.58
N LEU A 252 4.32 1.55 -7.97
CA LEU A 252 3.12 0.73 -8.16
C LEU A 252 2.62 0.80 -9.61
N TYR A 253 2.55 2.00 -10.18
CA TYR A 253 2.07 2.16 -11.55
C TYR A 253 3.01 1.54 -12.60
N ALA A 254 4.31 1.51 -12.36
CA ALA A 254 5.25 0.77 -13.22
C ALA A 254 4.97 -0.73 -13.21
N MET A 255 4.65 -1.30 -12.04
CA MET A 255 4.30 -2.72 -11.92
C MET A 255 2.98 -3.04 -12.63
N ILE A 256 1.96 -2.17 -12.53
CA ILE A 256 0.67 -2.35 -13.22
C ILE A 256 0.84 -2.17 -14.74
N ASN A 257 1.52 -1.11 -15.20
CA ASN A 257 1.80 -0.91 -16.63
C ASN A 257 2.60 -2.08 -17.22
N ALA A 258 3.55 -2.65 -16.48
CA ALA A 258 4.29 -3.81 -16.93
C ALA A 258 3.39 -5.04 -17.13
N GLU A 259 2.44 -5.27 -16.23
CA GLU A 259 1.44 -6.34 -16.40
C GLU A 259 0.59 -6.11 -17.65
N GLU A 260 0.08 -4.90 -17.86
CA GLU A 260 -0.74 -4.54 -19.02
C GLU A 260 0.02 -4.73 -20.34
N LEU A 261 1.33 -4.46 -20.36
CA LEU A 261 2.19 -4.62 -21.53
C LEU A 261 2.75 -6.06 -21.69
N GLY A 262 2.38 -6.98 -20.78
CA GLY A 262 2.88 -8.35 -20.79
C GLY A 262 4.36 -8.49 -20.45
N ILE A 263 4.92 -7.49 -19.74
CA ILE A 263 6.33 -7.49 -19.31
C ILE A 263 6.41 -8.11 -17.91
N THR A 264 7.26 -9.11 -17.78
CA THR A 264 7.47 -9.91 -16.58
C THR A 264 8.92 -9.96 -16.17
N SER A 265 9.21 -10.47 -14.98
CA SER A 265 10.58 -10.73 -14.54
C SER A 265 11.36 -11.67 -15.47
N LYS A 266 10.66 -12.52 -16.22
CA LYS A 266 11.24 -13.52 -17.11
C LYS A 266 11.60 -12.98 -18.50
N ASN A 267 10.91 -11.91 -18.97
CA ASN A 267 11.11 -11.36 -20.32
C ASN A 267 11.62 -9.92 -20.34
N ILE A 268 12.02 -9.37 -19.19
CA ILE A 268 12.49 -7.99 -19.09
C ILE A 268 13.70 -7.69 -19.98
N ASP A 269 14.63 -8.64 -20.15
CA ASP A 269 15.81 -8.45 -20.99
C ASP A 269 15.47 -8.44 -22.49
N GLU A 270 14.37 -9.08 -22.88
CA GLU A 270 13.81 -8.98 -24.22
C GLU A 270 13.07 -7.64 -24.39
N ALA A 271 12.31 -7.21 -23.38
CA ALA A 271 11.61 -5.94 -23.38
C ALA A 271 12.56 -4.73 -23.56
N LEU A 272 13.77 -4.78 -23.02
CA LEU A 272 14.83 -3.77 -23.24
C LEU A 272 15.24 -3.60 -24.71
N LYS A 273 14.98 -4.58 -25.56
CA LYS A 273 15.28 -4.56 -27.01
C LYS A 273 14.05 -4.17 -27.85
N SER A 274 12.91 -3.94 -27.21
CA SER A 274 11.65 -3.60 -27.87
C SER A 274 11.77 -2.30 -28.67
N LYS A 275 10.99 -2.22 -29.74
CA LYS A 275 10.77 -1.00 -30.54
C LYS A 275 9.39 -0.40 -30.35
N LYS A 276 8.57 -0.98 -29.44
CA LYS A 276 7.25 -0.45 -29.10
C LYS A 276 7.44 0.76 -28.17
N PRO A 277 6.90 1.95 -28.50
CA PRO A 277 7.19 3.17 -27.75
C PRO A 277 6.75 3.14 -26.27
N ASP A 278 5.65 2.48 -25.95
CA ASP A 278 5.16 2.29 -24.58
C ASP A 278 6.10 1.41 -23.74
N VAL A 279 6.59 0.31 -24.35
CA VAL A 279 7.59 -0.55 -23.72
C VAL A 279 8.91 0.20 -23.54
N MET A 280 9.37 0.93 -24.56
CA MET A 280 10.64 1.69 -24.51
C MET A 280 10.61 2.72 -23.36
N ARG A 281 9.50 3.42 -23.19
CA ARG A 281 9.33 4.38 -22.09
C ARG A 281 9.33 3.69 -20.72
N LEU A 282 8.60 2.57 -20.58
CA LEU A 282 8.58 1.81 -19.32
C LEU A 282 9.97 1.32 -18.92
N VAL A 283 10.71 0.71 -19.87
CA VAL A 283 12.03 0.12 -19.57
C VAL A 283 13.17 1.15 -19.55
N GLY A 284 12.88 2.43 -19.87
CA GLY A 284 13.86 3.52 -19.81
C GLY A 284 14.80 3.63 -21.01
N THR A 285 14.48 3.00 -22.14
CA THR A 285 15.26 3.15 -23.40
C THR A 285 14.82 4.37 -24.21
N GLU A 286 13.70 5.00 -23.86
CA GLU A 286 13.19 6.27 -24.41
C GLU A 286 12.69 7.17 -23.27
N GLY A 287 12.99 8.48 -23.36
CA GLY A 287 12.60 9.49 -22.37
C GLY A 287 13.51 9.56 -21.14
N ALA A 288 13.19 10.50 -20.24
CA ALA A 288 13.93 10.80 -19.00
C ALA A 288 13.07 10.63 -17.75
N TYR A 289 12.09 9.75 -17.79
CA TYR A 289 11.05 9.62 -16.72
C TYR A 289 11.61 9.16 -15.37
N GLY A 290 12.72 8.42 -15.37
CA GLY A 290 13.43 8.07 -14.14
C GLY A 290 14.12 9.27 -13.52
N GLU A 291 14.82 10.04 -14.36
CA GLU A 291 15.52 11.26 -13.91
C GLU A 291 14.55 12.33 -13.40
N ASP A 292 13.35 12.43 -13.99
CA ASP A 292 12.29 13.31 -13.51
C ASP A 292 11.79 12.94 -12.09
N LEU A 293 11.96 11.68 -11.68
CA LEU A 293 11.71 11.18 -10.34
C LEU A 293 12.97 11.26 -9.43
N GLY A 294 14.11 11.68 -9.94
CA GLY A 294 15.40 11.63 -9.23
C GLY A 294 15.99 10.22 -9.14
N LEU A 295 15.59 9.31 -10.02
CA LEU A 295 16.03 7.93 -10.11
C LEU A 295 16.86 7.70 -11.40
N SER A 296 17.34 6.49 -11.63
CA SER A 296 17.99 6.10 -12.89
C SER A 296 16.96 5.92 -14.01
N LYS A 297 17.39 6.02 -15.27
CA LYS A 297 16.53 5.80 -16.44
C LYS A 297 15.78 4.48 -16.41
N ASP A 298 16.46 3.43 -16.00
CA ASP A 298 16.00 2.04 -15.99
C ASP A 298 15.28 1.64 -14.69
N TRP A 299 14.87 2.61 -13.87
CA TRP A 299 14.24 2.40 -12.56
C TRP A 299 13.10 1.37 -12.59
N ALA A 300 12.20 1.46 -13.59
CA ALA A 300 11.08 0.54 -13.71
C ALA A 300 11.52 -0.85 -14.20
N ALA A 301 12.51 -0.92 -15.10
CA ALA A 301 13.11 -2.20 -15.50
C ALA A 301 13.77 -2.93 -14.32
N ARG A 302 14.42 -2.20 -13.40
CA ARG A 302 14.96 -2.74 -12.14
C ARG A 302 13.88 -3.35 -11.27
N ILE A 303 12.73 -2.65 -11.09
CA ILE A 303 11.58 -3.17 -10.35
C ILE A 303 11.16 -4.52 -10.93
N ILE A 304 10.91 -4.56 -12.24
CA ILE A 304 10.37 -5.76 -12.90
C ILE A 304 11.40 -6.91 -12.88
N ARG A 305 12.68 -6.61 -13.10
CA ARG A 305 13.74 -7.63 -13.05
C ARG A 305 13.84 -8.31 -11.68
N HIS A 306 13.81 -7.52 -10.61
CA HIS A 306 14.08 -8.02 -9.27
C HIS A 306 12.82 -8.52 -8.54
N VAL A 307 11.67 -7.92 -8.83
CA VAL A 307 10.42 -8.16 -8.08
C VAL A 307 9.32 -8.71 -8.97
N GLY A 308 9.27 -8.31 -10.24
CA GLY A 308 8.21 -8.67 -11.17
C GLY A 308 7.14 -7.59 -11.31
N ASN A 309 6.18 -7.83 -12.18
CA ASN A 309 5.02 -6.99 -12.38
C ASN A 309 3.95 -7.20 -11.27
N TYR A 310 2.87 -6.42 -11.31
CA TYR A 310 1.81 -6.49 -10.29
C TYR A 310 1.16 -7.88 -10.24
N GLY A 311 0.87 -8.51 -11.37
CA GLY A 311 0.30 -9.85 -11.45
C GLY A 311 1.21 -10.91 -10.85
N GLU A 312 2.52 -10.88 -11.15
CA GLU A 312 3.48 -11.82 -10.58
C GLU A 312 3.54 -11.70 -9.04
N VAL A 313 3.51 -10.46 -8.52
CA VAL A 313 3.51 -10.21 -7.07
C VAL A 313 2.21 -10.67 -6.43
N TYR A 314 1.07 -10.40 -7.08
CA TYR A 314 -0.24 -10.85 -6.60
C TYR A 314 -0.31 -12.39 -6.52
N GLU A 315 -0.01 -13.06 -7.64
CA GLU A 315 -0.17 -14.51 -7.75
C GLU A 315 0.68 -15.28 -6.75
N ARG A 316 1.95 -14.91 -6.58
CA ARG A 316 2.83 -15.65 -5.66
C ARG A 316 2.53 -15.42 -4.18
N ASN A 317 1.92 -14.27 -3.82
CA ASN A 317 1.70 -13.91 -2.42
C ASN A 317 0.26 -14.20 -1.94
N VAL A 318 -0.73 -13.87 -2.74
CA VAL A 318 -2.15 -13.94 -2.34
C VAL A 318 -3.04 -14.69 -3.33
N GLY A 319 -2.62 -14.80 -4.61
CA GLY A 319 -3.36 -15.45 -5.68
C GLY A 319 -3.19 -16.96 -5.73
N ASP A 320 -3.39 -17.55 -6.90
CA ASP A 320 -3.40 -19.00 -7.11
C ASP A 320 -2.05 -19.67 -6.82
N GLY A 321 -0.96 -18.95 -6.94
CA GLY A 321 0.39 -19.42 -6.57
C GLY A 321 0.64 -19.47 -5.06
N SER A 322 -0.29 -19.00 -4.24
CA SER A 322 -0.20 -18.97 -2.78
C SER A 322 -1.16 -19.96 -2.12
N LYS A 323 -1.00 -20.14 -0.81
CA LYS A 323 -1.95 -20.91 0.00
C LYS A 323 -3.29 -20.20 0.19
N LEU A 324 -3.35 -18.89 -0.03
CA LEU A 324 -4.56 -18.09 0.16
C LEU A 324 -5.56 -18.27 -0.98
N LYS A 325 -5.07 -18.43 -2.22
CA LYS A 325 -5.88 -18.63 -3.43
C LYS A 325 -7.01 -17.60 -3.57
N ILE A 326 -6.70 -16.32 -3.26
CA ILE A 326 -7.68 -15.24 -3.36
C ILE A 326 -7.82 -14.87 -4.85
N PRO A 327 -9.03 -14.93 -5.41
CA PRO A 327 -9.26 -14.51 -6.79
C PRO A 327 -8.92 -13.03 -6.96
N ARG A 328 -8.36 -12.65 -8.12
CA ARG A 328 -8.02 -11.26 -8.43
C ARG A 328 -9.21 -10.30 -8.30
N GLY A 329 -10.38 -10.66 -8.81
CA GLY A 329 -11.57 -9.83 -8.77
C GLY A 329 -11.30 -8.38 -9.20
N LEU A 330 -11.64 -7.40 -8.36
CA LEU A 330 -11.35 -5.99 -8.60
C LEU A 330 -9.86 -5.68 -8.76
N ASN A 331 -8.97 -6.53 -8.27
CA ASN A 331 -7.52 -6.38 -8.40
C ASN A 331 -6.95 -6.83 -9.76
N GLN A 332 -7.78 -7.25 -10.71
CA GLN A 332 -7.39 -7.37 -12.11
C GLN A 332 -7.10 -5.99 -12.70
N THR A 333 -6.26 -5.96 -13.75
CA THR A 333 -6.11 -4.75 -14.56
C THR A 333 -7.44 -4.37 -15.22
N TRP A 334 -7.63 -3.10 -15.53
CA TRP A 334 -8.85 -2.60 -16.16
C TRP A 334 -9.19 -3.33 -17.49
N SER A 335 -8.15 -3.71 -18.25
CA SER A 335 -8.30 -4.47 -19.49
C SER A 335 -8.79 -5.91 -19.29
N ASN A 336 -8.68 -6.43 -18.07
CA ASN A 336 -9.11 -7.79 -17.69
C ASN A 336 -10.33 -7.79 -16.74
N GLY A 337 -11.10 -6.68 -16.73
CA GLY A 337 -12.34 -6.58 -15.98
C GLY A 337 -12.21 -6.16 -14.52
N GLY A 338 -11.02 -5.77 -14.07
CA GLY A 338 -10.79 -5.19 -12.75
C GLY A 338 -10.79 -3.65 -12.77
N ILE A 339 -10.24 -3.06 -11.72
CA ILE A 339 -10.13 -1.60 -11.56
C ILE A 339 -8.70 -1.14 -11.22
N GLN A 340 -7.70 -2.02 -11.32
CA GLN A 340 -6.31 -1.59 -11.32
C GLN A 340 -6.02 -0.85 -12.64
N TYR A 341 -5.82 0.45 -12.52
CA TYR A 341 -5.65 1.38 -13.64
C TYR A 341 -4.47 2.30 -13.38
N ALA A 342 -3.40 2.11 -14.13
CA ALA A 342 -2.22 2.95 -14.03
C ALA A 342 -2.21 4.02 -15.13
N PRO A 343 -1.87 5.29 -14.80
CA PRO A 343 -1.60 6.29 -15.83
C PRO A 343 -0.43 5.88 -16.72
N PRO A 344 -0.44 6.27 -18.01
CA PRO A 344 0.65 5.95 -18.93
C PRO A 344 1.94 6.72 -18.57
N ILE A 345 3.09 6.11 -18.80
CA ILE A 345 4.40 6.75 -18.72
C ILE A 345 4.63 7.53 -20.02
N ARG A 346 4.43 8.87 -19.95
CA ARG A 346 4.55 9.79 -21.12
C ARG A 346 5.10 11.14 -20.69
#